data_e202dbeb12197d6e02407686d570186f
#
_entry.id   e202dbeb12197d6e02407686d570186f
#
_cell.length_a   1.000
_cell.length_b   1.000
_cell.length_c   1.000
_cell.angle_alpha   90.00
_cell.angle_beta   90.00
_cell.angle_gamma   90.00
#
_symmetry.space_group_name_H-M   'P 1'
#
loop_
_entity.id
_entity.type
_entity.pdbx_description
1 polymer ?
#
loop_
_entity_poly.entity_id
_entity_poly.type
_entity_poly.pdbx_seq_one_letter_code
_entity_poly.pdbx_strand_id
1 'polypeptide(L)' 'MAEIEDRWLSVDEIGKYLGVSSDTVYRWIDKHAMPAHRMGRLWKFKKDEVDSWVKAGGASSTDNDSVKTK' A
#
# COMPACT_ATOMS: atom_id res chain seq x y z
N MET A 1 -15.96 -0.83 15.62
CA MET A 1 -15.68 -0.03 15.55
C MET A 1 -14.45 0.48 15.17
N ALA A 2 -13.88 1.28 15.81
CA ALA A 2 -12.72 1.87 15.36
C ALA A 2 -11.62 0.98 15.21
N GLU A 3 -11.62 -0.08 15.86
CA GLU A 3 -10.51 -0.93 15.76
C GLU A 3 -10.33 -1.44 14.41
N ILE A 4 -11.27 -1.43 13.58
CA ILE A 4 -11.07 -1.94 12.28
C ILE A 4 -10.13 -1.07 11.55
N GLU A 5 -10.14 0.22 11.79
CA GLU A 5 -9.26 1.06 11.08
C GLU A 5 -7.90 1.05 11.63
N ASP A 6 -7.72 0.59 12.84
CA ASP A 6 -6.42 0.47 13.38
C ASP A 6 -5.80 -0.84 13.15
N ARG A 7 -6.45 -1.76 12.52
CA ARG A 7 -5.93 -3.07 12.32
C ARG A 7 -4.83 -3.07 11.31
N TRP A 8 -3.89 -3.95 11.47
CA TRP A 8 -2.84 -4.10 10.48
C TRP A 8 -3.39 -4.87 9.30
N LEU A 9 -3.04 -4.47 8.11
CA LEU A 9 -3.50 -5.13 6.92
C LEU A 9 -2.37 -5.90 6.28
N SER A 10 -2.67 -7.03 5.66
CA SER A 10 -1.66 -7.83 4.99
C SER A 10 -1.44 -7.26 3.59
N VAL A 11 -0.47 -7.78 2.88
CA VAL A 11 -0.24 -7.37 1.50
C VAL A 11 -1.46 -7.60 0.65
N ASP A 12 -2.09 -8.76 0.81
CA ASP A 12 -3.28 -9.05 0.05
C ASP A 12 -4.38 -8.07 0.38
N GLU A 13 -4.55 -7.77 1.63
CA GLU A 13 -5.62 -6.88 2.04
C GLU A 13 -5.36 -5.46 1.54
N ILE A 14 -4.15 -5.00 1.63
CA ILE A 14 -3.89 -3.65 1.20
C ILE A 14 -3.98 -3.56 -0.31
N GLY A 15 -3.61 -4.62 -1.01
CA GLY A 15 -3.76 -4.65 -2.45
C GLY A 15 -5.22 -4.54 -2.86
N LYS A 16 -6.10 -5.26 -2.17
CA LYS A 16 -7.49 -5.19 -2.48
C LYS A 16 -8.04 -3.81 -2.16
N TYR A 17 -7.60 -3.23 -1.07
CA TYR A 17 -8.06 -1.91 -0.69
C TYR A 17 -7.66 -0.87 -1.74
N LEU A 18 -6.47 -0.99 -2.28
CA LEU A 18 -6.00 -0.04 -3.26
C LEU A 18 -6.34 -0.43 -4.70
N GLY A 19 -6.80 -1.64 -4.89
CA GLY A 19 -7.16 -2.11 -6.22
C GLY A 19 -5.97 -2.50 -7.07
N VAL A 20 -4.91 -2.99 -6.45
CA VAL A 20 -3.73 -3.40 -7.20
C VAL A 20 -3.28 -4.80 -6.78
N SER A 21 -2.40 -5.38 -7.53
CA SER A 21 -1.93 -6.73 -7.21
C SER A 21 -0.86 -6.69 -6.15
N SER A 22 -0.55 -7.81 -5.58
CA SER A 22 0.50 -7.93 -4.59
C SER A 22 1.83 -7.53 -5.17
N ASP A 23 2.07 -7.88 -6.40
CA ASP A 23 3.34 -7.53 -7.04
C ASP A 23 3.50 -6.02 -7.06
N THR A 24 2.43 -5.31 -7.34
CA THR A 24 2.48 -3.87 -7.37
C THR A 24 2.76 -3.33 -5.97
N VAL A 25 2.16 -3.93 -4.96
CA VAL A 25 2.39 -3.50 -3.60
C VAL A 25 3.87 -3.67 -3.25
N TYR A 26 4.45 -4.80 -3.58
CA TYR A 26 5.86 -5.03 -3.27
C TYR A 26 6.74 -4.03 -4.03
N ARG A 27 6.38 -3.73 -5.24
CA ARG A 27 7.16 -2.79 -6.00
C ARG A 27 7.11 -1.40 -5.36
N TRP A 28 5.95 -1.01 -4.89
CA TRP A 28 5.80 0.29 -4.25
C TRP A 28 6.58 0.37 -2.96
N ILE A 29 6.64 -0.73 -2.20
CA ILE A 29 7.44 -0.74 -0.99
C ILE A 29 8.89 -0.51 -1.34
N ASP A 30 9.34 -1.14 -2.40
CA ASP A 30 10.74 -1.09 -2.78
C ASP A 30 11.11 0.21 -3.47
N LYS A 31 10.28 0.70 -4.33
CA LYS A 31 10.63 1.82 -5.16
C LYS A 31 9.98 3.14 -4.85
N HIS A 32 8.87 3.12 -4.19
CA HIS A 32 8.12 4.34 -3.97
C HIS A 32 7.91 4.65 -2.49
N ALA A 33 8.65 4.01 -1.65
CA ALA A 33 8.62 4.28 -0.22
C ALA A 33 7.23 4.16 0.41
N MET A 34 6.46 3.18 -0.05
CA MET A 34 5.17 2.95 0.51
C MET A 34 5.32 2.61 1.99
N PRO A 35 4.54 3.19 2.87
CA PRO A 35 4.67 2.90 4.29
C PRO A 35 4.28 1.46 4.59
N ALA A 36 5.20 0.70 5.11
CA ALA A 36 4.98 -0.70 5.41
C ALA A 36 5.83 -1.07 6.62
N HIS A 37 5.36 -2.04 7.37
CA HIS A 37 6.05 -2.48 8.57
C HIS A 37 6.32 -3.97 8.49
N ARG A 38 7.54 -4.38 8.79
CA ARG A 38 7.88 -5.76 8.69
C ARG A 38 7.68 -6.43 10.01
N MET A 39 6.87 -7.48 10.05
CA MET A 39 6.63 -8.22 11.26
C MET A 39 7.00 -9.66 10.98
N GLY A 40 8.18 -10.04 11.39
CA GLY A 40 8.68 -11.36 11.09
C GLY A 40 8.92 -11.45 9.64
N ARG A 41 8.23 -12.36 8.96
CA ARG A 41 8.41 -12.46 7.58
C ARG A 41 7.34 -11.79 6.84
N LEU A 42 6.35 -11.14 7.48
CA LEU A 42 5.22 -10.59 6.79
C LEU A 42 5.27 -9.09 6.75
N TRP A 43 4.75 -8.53 5.71
CA TRP A 43 4.61 -7.09 5.63
C TRP A 43 3.22 -6.73 6.09
N LYS A 44 3.12 -5.70 6.91
CA LYS A 44 1.83 -5.24 7.39
C LYS A 44 1.71 -3.74 7.14
N PHE A 45 0.50 -3.30 6.98
CA PHE A 45 0.24 -1.92 6.63
C PHE A 45 -0.81 -1.29 7.51
N LYS A 46 -0.70 0.01 7.74
CA LYS A 46 -1.74 0.73 8.46
C LYS A 46 -2.47 1.55 7.42
N LYS A 47 -3.77 1.39 7.39
CA LYS A 47 -4.59 2.06 6.40
C LYS A 47 -4.37 3.56 6.39
N ASP A 48 -4.29 4.18 7.57
CA ASP A 48 -4.10 5.60 7.65
C ASP A 48 -2.80 6.04 7.02
N GLU A 49 -1.77 5.30 7.23
CA GLU A 49 -0.48 5.64 6.68
C GLU A 49 -0.49 5.52 5.17
N VAL A 50 -1.10 4.47 4.70
CA VAL A 50 -1.15 4.24 3.27
C VAL A 50 -2.00 5.31 2.61
N ASP A 51 -3.11 5.69 3.23
CA ASP A 51 -3.96 6.71 2.68
C ASP A 51 -3.20 8.03 2.58
N SER A 52 -2.43 8.38 3.57
CA SER A 52 -1.67 9.60 3.53
C SER A 52 -0.64 9.57 2.43
N TRP A 53 0.00 8.43 2.28
CA TRP A 53 1.01 8.28 1.23
C TRP A 53 0.37 8.44 -0.14
N VAL A 54 -0.80 7.85 -0.34
CA VAL A 54 -1.48 7.94 -1.62
C VAL A 54 -1.90 9.39 -1.88
N LYS A 55 -2.40 10.06 -0.87
CA LYS A 55 -2.83 11.43 -1.04
C LYS A 55 -1.67 12.34 -1.33
N ALA A 56 -0.51 11.99 -0.84
CA ALA A 56 0.67 12.77 -1.10
C ALA A 56 1.23 12.50 -2.48
N GLY A 57 0.63 11.61 -3.22
CA GLY A 57 1.06 11.33 -4.58
C GLY A 57 2.01 10.17 -4.70
N GLY A 58 2.22 9.42 -3.64
CA GLY A 58 3.15 8.33 -3.69
C GLY A 58 2.87 7.31 -4.75
N ALA A 59 1.62 6.92 -4.84
CA ALA A 59 1.26 5.87 -5.78
C ALA A 59 1.25 6.37 -7.19
N SER A 60 1.01 7.67 -7.38
CA SER A 60 0.93 8.11 -8.74
C SER A 60 2.14 8.78 -9.19
N SER A 61 3.11 8.91 -8.38
CA SER A 61 4.22 9.66 -8.72
C SER A 61 4.97 9.15 -9.73
N THR A 62 4.90 8.07 -10.22
CA THR A 62 5.71 7.77 -11.14
C THR A 62 5.51 6.91 -12.05
N ASP A 63 4.92 6.03 -11.80
CA ASP A 63 4.90 5.09 -12.63
C ASP A 63 3.97 5.17 -13.59
N ASN A 64 4.27 5.31 -14.72
CA ASN A 64 3.44 5.32 -15.79
C ASN A 64 2.68 4.14 -15.89
N ASP A 65 3.17 3.08 -15.43
CA ASP A 65 2.48 1.90 -15.53
C ASP A 65 1.24 1.95 -14.86
N SER A 66 1.20 2.47 -13.70
CA SER A 66 0.03 2.41 -13.02
C SER A 66 -0.98 3.26 -13.63
N VAL A 67 -0.59 4.22 -14.25
CA VAL A 67 -1.47 5.04 -14.85
C VAL A 67 -2.17 4.44 -15.91
N LYS A 68 -1.49 3.78 -16.70
CA LYS A 68 -2.10 3.32 -17.77
C LYS A 68 -3.01 2.30 -17.48
N THR A 69 -2.85 1.70 -16.48
CA THR A 69 -3.69 0.70 -16.31
C THR A 69 -4.99 1.18 -16.01
N LYS A 70 -5.18 2.12 -15.87
CA LYS A 70 -6.29 2.48 -15.55
C LYS A 70 -6.93 2.75 -16.19
#